data_7ac6393dbb1f64a9ee23f2cf2e966f14
#
_entry.id   7ac6393dbb1f64a9ee23f2cf2e966f14
#
_cell.length_a   1.000
_cell.length_b   1.000
_cell.length_c   1.000
_cell.angle_alpha   90.00
_cell.angle_beta   90.00
_cell.angle_gamma   90.00
#
_symmetry.space_group_name_H-M   'P 1'
#
loop_
_entity.id
_entity.type
_entity.pdbx_description
1 polymer ?
#
loop_
_entity_poly.entity_id
_entity_poly.type
_entity_poly.pdbx_seq_one_letter_code
_entity_poly.pdbx_strand_id
1 'polypeptide(L)'
;MQKQFVQRLMAIFLLVIFLMSCADLYIVSRLLEEQSVTHARSASDRLHSVLEANEEELKVLKESLDEDYLTRCHALAYIIAQHPGILLDRSEMERVRDLLGVDEFHVIDAYGFLRWGTEPRYYNMDYDDSDQTREFLQILKDPKLEIIQEIQPDDTQQIAQFIAVAREDAPGIVQIGLKPQRYLEAAARNEISYIIQHSIAVDGEYLFTASAETGLVTGTSDGRFVGQPVTDMGIGENYAEQFRNGRFVTLAGERSFLVTDQKDDRIIGVAVPADSISNEMWRQVLTMLACLLVLSGSAIAAISYMVSRSITQGVYSIVDGMNKIRQGDLNTVVRVDSSPEFRALSDGINQMVGQIIRERDFDALTGLRSRRSFEKAVNHAMQSKRNVAFFMMDLDNFKNINDTYGHAFGDTYLRELAHRLEEVFSPDCILGRRSGDEFYICWPGCTSLEAAENRIQKLYESLEGKSLMAPDQSDLVIHITAGITVRSGSDLLDYDALVGEADVLLYQAKEKNKGRYLAHSSLS
;
A
#
# COMPACT_ATOMS: atom_id res chain seq x y z
N MET A 1 -2.50 11.92 -27.06
CA MET A 1 -2.63 12.54 -25.73
C MET A 1 -2.60 11.51 -24.60
N GLN A 2 -3.48 10.50 -24.59
CA GLN A 2 -3.54 9.44 -23.55
C GLN A 2 -2.22 8.70 -23.34
N LYS A 3 -1.53 8.28 -24.44
CA LYS A 3 -0.24 7.55 -24.37
C LYS A 3 0.86 8.39 -23.69
N GLN A 4 0.93 9.68 -23.99
CA GLN A 4 1.92 10.58 -23.36
C GLN A 4 1.59 10.86 -21.88
N PHE A 5 0.30 10.96 -21.52
CA PHE A 5 -0.12 11.11 -20.14
C PHE A 5 0.26 9.90 -19.30
N VAL A 6 -0.04 8.68 -19.78
CA VAL A 6 0.32 7.44 -19.11
C VAL A 6 1.85 7.30 -18.98
N GLN A 7 2.62 7.66 -20.00
CA GLN A 7 4.09 7.63 -19.94
C GLN A 7 4.65 8.58 -18.87
N ARG A 8 4.13 9.80 -18.78
CA ARG A 8 4.54 10.78 -17.75
C ARG A 8 4.17 10.30 -16.35
N LEU A 9 2.95 9.77 -16.19
CA LEU A 9 2.50 9.19 -14.92
C LEU A 9 3.39 8.03 -14.49
N MET A 10 3.72 7.13 -15.42
CA MET A 10 4.62 6.00 -15.16
C MET A 10 6.03 6.46 -14.76
N ALA A 11 6.56 7.50 -15.40
CA ALA A 11 7.86 8.08 -15.03
C ALA A 11 7.87 8.66 -13.61
N ILE A 12 6.78 9.35 -13.21
CA ILE A 12 6.63 9.87 -11.85
C ILE A 12 6.55 8.73 -10.83
N PHE A 13 5.75 7.67 -11.09
CA PHE A 13 5.66 6.52 -10.22
C PHE A 13 7.01 5.80 -10.06
N LEU A 14 7.76 5.61 -11.15
CA LEU A 14 9.10 5.01 -11.09
C LEU A 14 10.08 5.85 -10.26
N LEU A 15 10.03 7.17 -10.38
CA LEU A 15 10.85 8.06 -9.55
C LEU A 15 10.48 7.96 -8.06
N VAL A 16 9.20 7.94 -7.75
CA VAL A 16 8.71 7.78 -6.36
C VAL A 16 9.12 6.42 -5.79
N ILE A 17 8.95 5.33 -6.55
CA ILE A 17 9.39 3.98 -6.15
C ILE A 17 10.89 3.98 -5.87
N PHE A 18 11.69 4.58 -6.73
CA PHE A 18 13.15 4.66 -6.56
C PHE A 18 13.52 5.41 -5.26
N LEU A 19 12.93 6.57 -5.02
CA LEU A 19 13.18 7.35 -3.81
C LEU A 19 12.75 6.62 -2.53
N MET A 20 11.58 5.97 -2.57
CA MET A 20 11.11 5.14 -1.47
C MET A 20 12.03 3.95 -1.21
N SER A 21 12.47 3.25 -2.26
CA SER A 21 13.40 2.12 -2.12
C SER A 21 14.74 2.53 -1.52
N CYS A 22 15.26 3.72 -1.85
CA CYS A 22 16.48 4.25 -1.22
C CYS A 22 16.27 4.57 0.27
N ALA A 23 15.13 5.15 0.63
CA ALA A 23 14.79 5.43 2.02
C ALA A 23 14.60 4.13 2.82
N ASP A 24 13.90 3.15 2.24
CA ASP A 24 13.68 1.85 2.86
C ASP A 24 14.99 1.10 3.10
N LEU A 25 15.91 1.10 2.14
CA LEU A 25 17.23 0.49 2.30
C LEU A 25 17.96 1.06 3.51
N TYR A 26 17.93 2.38 3.69
CA TYR A 26 18.54 3.04 4.83
C TYR A 26 17.84 2.69 6.15
N ILE A 27 16.51 2.72 6.18
CA ILE A 27 15.71 2.41 7.38
C ILE A 27 15.89 0.95 7.79
N VAL A 28 15.79 0.02 6.84
CA VAL A 28 15.92 -1.42 7.08
C VAL A 28 17.34 -1.75 7.58
N SER A 29 18.40 -1.16 6.98
CA SER A 29 19.75 -1.40 7.47
C SER A 29 19.94 -0.93 8.91
N ARG A 30 19.44 0.24 9.27
CA ARG A 30 19.48 0.75 10.64
C ARG A 30 18.70 -0.11 11.61
N LEU A 31 17.49 -0.52 11.23
CA LEU A 31 16.66 -1.37 12.07
C LEU A 31 17.31 -2.73 12.33
N LEU A 32 17.93 -3.35 11.32
CA LEU A 32 18.63 -4.63 11.46
C LEU A 32 19.89 -4.50 12.34
N GLU A 33 20.63 -3.40 12.22
CA GLU A 33 21.75 -3.12 13.13
C GLU A 33 21.27 -3.01 14.59
N GLU A 34 20.21 -2.24 14.87
CA GLU A 34 19.63 -2.10 16.21
C GLU A 34 19.08 -3.43 16.76
N GLN A 35 18.40 -4.22 15.91
CA GLN A 35 17.95 -5.55 16.27
C GLN A 35 19.11 -6.48 16.60
N SER A 36 20.19 -6.43 15.80
CA SER A 36 21.42 -7.23 16.05
C SER A 36 22.08 -6.85 17.37
N VAL A 37 22.14 -5.56 17.72
CA VAL A 37 22.66 -5.11 19.02
C VAL A 37 21.79 -5.63 20.16
N THR A 38 20.47 -5.53 20.03
CA THR A 38 19.53 -6.00 21.06
C THR A 38 19.61 -7.52 21.25
N HIS A 39 19.70 -8.23 20.15
CA HIS A 39 19.86 -9.70 20.16
C HIS A 39 21.17 -10.12 20.81
N ALA A 40 22.29 -9.49 20.42
CA ALA A 40 23.59 -9.77 20.97
C ALA A 40 23.67 -9.49 22.47
N ARG A 41 23.07 -8.40 22.96
CA ARG A 41 22.98 -8.12 24.39
C ARG A 41 22.17 -9.17 25.14
N SER A 42 21.03 -9.58 24.56
CA SER A 42 20.22 -10.66 25.15
C SER A 42 20.98 -12.00 25.20
N ALA A 43 21.79 -12.29 24.18
CA ALA A 43 22.66 -13.47 24.20
C ALA A 43 23.77 -13.34 25.25
N SER A 44 24.38 -12.16 25.41
CA SER A 44 25.35 -11.86 26.46
C SER A 44 24.75 -12.04 27.86
N ASP A 45 23.57 -11.50 28.12
CA ASP A 45 22.87 -11.64 29.40
C ASP A 45 22.58 -13.11 29.73
N ARG A 46 22.10 -13.87 28.72
CA ARG A 46 21.85 -15.32 28.89
C ARG A 46 23.13 -16.10 29.23
N LEU A 47 24.21 -15.81 28.45
CA LEU A 47 25.48 -16.48 28.72
C LEU A 47 26.02 -16.18 30.12
N HIS A 48 25.99 -14.91 30.52
CA HIS A 48 26.41 -14.49 31.83
C HIS A 48 25.61 -15.23 32.95
N SER A 49 24.28 -15.24 32.86
CA SER A 49 23.42 -15.93 33.83
C SER A 49 23.68 -17.43 33.88
N VAL A 50 23.93 -18.08 32.74
CA VAL A 50 24.26 -19.51 32.71
C VAL A 50 25.61 -19.77 33.34
N LEU A 51 26.63 -18.93 33.06
CA LEU A 51 27.95 -19.06 33.65
C LEU A 51 27.91 -18.92 35.19
N GLU A 52 27.22 -17.89 35.69
CA GLU A 52 27.05 -17.70 37.14
C GLU A 52 26.33 -18.88 37.80
N ALA A 53 25.21 -19.35 37.22
CA ALA A 53 24.45 -20.47 37.74
C ALA A 53 25.30 -21.76 37.81
N ASN A 54 26.11 -22.01 36.77
CA ASN A 54 26.96 -23.18 36.69
C ASN A 54 28.16 -23.10 37.67
N GLU A 55 28.72 -21.93 37.90
CA GLU A 55 29.77 -21.72 38.89
C GLU A 55 29.23 -21.99 40.31
N GLU A 56 28.05 -21.50 40.63
CA GLU A 56 27.42 -21.76 41.91
C GLU A 56 27.06 -23.25 42.08
N GLU A 57 26.55 -23.92 41.03
CA GLU A 57 26.28 -25.36 41.05
C GLU A 57 27.54 -26.17 41.28
N LEU A 58 28.66 -25.84 40.62
CA LEU A 58 29.97 -26.47 40.82
C LEU A 58 30.46 -26.29 42.25
N LYS A 59 30.31 -25.09 42.83
CA LYS A 59 30.70 -24.81 44.21
C LYS A 59 29.90 -25.64 45.17
N VAL A 60 28.57 -25.66 45.04
CA VAL A 60 27.66 -26.48 45.87
C VAL A 60 28.00 -27.97 45.74
N LEU A 61 28.29 -28.46 44.52
CA LEU A 61 28.71 -29.84 44.30
C LEU A 61 30.02 -30.15 45.03
N LYS A 62 31.03 -29.24 44.93
CA LYS A 62 32.31 -29.41 45.63
C LYS A 62 32.11 -29.47 47.13
N GLU A 63 31.38 -28.53 47.72
CA GLU A 63 31.10 -28.50 49.15
C GLU A 63 30.40 -29.80 49.63
N SER A 64 29.41 -30.26 48.85
CA SER A 64 28.70 -31.53 49.17
C SER A 64 29.61 -32.76 49.06
N LEU A 65 30.52 -32.81 48.08
CA LEU A 65 31.48 -33.88 47.93
C LEU A 65 32.54 -33.86 49.07
N ASP A 66 33.04 -32.67 49.41
CA ASP A 66 33.99 -32.47 50.50
C ASP A 66 33.41 -32.97 51.86
N GLU A 67 32.11 -32.64 52.12
CA GLU A 67 31.43 -33.14 53.35
C GLU A 67 31.22 -34.65 53.34
N ASP A 68 30.83 -35.24 52.17
CA ASP A 68 30.71 -36.69 52.03
C ASP A 68 32.05 -37.42 52.26
N TYR A 69 33.12 -36.86 51.63
CA TYR A 69 34.47 -37.43 51.75
C TYR A 69 35.02 -37.30 53.17
N LEU A 70 34.79 -36.18 53.86
CA LEU A 70 35.16 -36.03 55.28
C LEU A 70 34.44 -37.06 56.17
N THR A 71 33.15 -37.28 55.91
CA THR A 71 32.36 -38.29 56.60
C THR A 71 32.96 -39.72 56.45
N ARG A 72 33.43 -40.05 55.20
CA ARG A 72 34.10 -41.36 54.98
C ARG A 72 35.45 -41.43 55.64
N CYS A 73 36.19 -40.34 55.75
CA CYS A 73 37.46 -40.29 56.46
C CYS A 73 37.28 -40.51 57.95
N HIS A 74 36.27 -39.91 58.59
CA HIS A 74 35.88 -40.15 59.94
C HIS A 74 35.43 -41.63 60.19
N ALA A 75 34.62 -42.16 59.24
CA ALA A 75 34.20 -43.55 59.30
C ALA A 75 35.41 -44.52 59.30
N LEU A 76 36.41 -44.19 58.42
CA LEU A 76 37.66 -44.95 58.41
C LEU A 76 38.42 -44.86 59.75
N ALA A 77 38.57 -43.66 60.34
CA ALA A 77 39.20 -43.43 61.58
C ALA A 77 38.51 -44.23 62.74
N TYR A 78 37.17 -44.21 62.76
CA TYR A 78 36.37 -45.00 63.70
C TYR A 78 36.56 -46.52 63.52
N ILE A 79 36.51 -47.03 62.24
CA ILE A 79 36.73 -48.46 61.95
C ILE A 79 38.09 -48.89 62.41
N ILE A 80 39.13 -48.13 62.18
CA ILE A 80 40.49 -48.39 62.62
C ILE A 80 40.55 -48.44 64.19
N ALA A 81 39.90 -47.49 64.85
CA ALA A 81 39.86 -47.42 66.30
C ALA A 81 39.17 -48.66 66.95
N GLN A 82 38.08 -49.15 66.34
CA GLN A 82 37.35 -50.33 66.81
C GLN A 82 38.06 -51.66 66.47
N HIS A 83 38.79 -51.67 65.31
CA HIS A 83 39.43 -52.86 64.79
C HIS A 83 40.86 -52.61 64.32
N PRO A 84 41.81 -52.25 65.17
CA PRO A 84 43.17 -51.85 64.75
C PRO A 84 43.93 -52.96 64.02
N GLY A 85 43.51 -54.23 64.18
CA GLY A 85 44.07 -55.37 63.46
C GLY A 85 43.94 -55.30 61.94
N ILE A 86 43.00 -54.49 61.41
CA ILE A 86 42.82 -54.25 59.95
C ILE A 86 44.14 -53.77 59.36
N LEU A 87 44.88 -52.92 60.01
CA LEU A 87 46.15 -52.37 59.58
C LEU A 87 47.25 -53.38 59.32
N LEU A 88 47.08 -54.61 59.85
CA LEU A 88 48.03 -55.73 59.71
C LEU A 88 47.66 -56.68 58.56
N ASP A 89 46.47 -56.54 57.99
CA ASP A 89 45.98 -57.42 56.94
C ASP A 89 45.59 -56.54 55.69
N ARG A 90 46.36 -56.68 54.66
CA ARG A 90 46.17 -55.93 53.43
C ARG A 90 44.82 -56.24 52.80
N SER A 91 44.37 -57.48 52.82
CA SER A 91 43.10 -57.85 52.19
C SER A 91 41.90 -57.22 52.90
N GLU A 92 42.01 -57.05 54.22
CA GLU A 92 41.00 -56.34 55.02
C GLU A 92 41.08 -54.81 54.76
N MET A 93 42.29 -54.26 54.64
CA MET A 93 42.43 -52.85 54.26
C MET A 93 41.78 -52.55 52.87
N GLU A 94 42.03 -53.42 51.89
CA GLU A 94 41.41 -53.27 50.54
C GLU A 94 39.88 -53.44 50.61
N ARG A 95 39.37 -54.37 51.47
CA ARG A 95 37.93 -54.55 51.68
C ARG A 95 37.28 -53.31 52.32
N VAL A 96 37.92 -52.69 53.30
CA VAL A 96 37.46 -51.44 53.91
C VAL A 96 37.50 -50.28 52.96
N ARG A 97 38.57 -50.15 52.15
CA ARG A 97 38.66 -49.17 51.03
C ARG A 97 37.45 -49.28 50.12
N ASP A 98 37.15 -50.50 49.63
CA ASP A 98 36.06 -50.75 48.72
C ASP A 98 34.69 -50.51 49.40
N LEU A 99 34.52 -50.84 50.65
CA LEU A 99 33.31 -50.60 51.45
C LEU A 99 33.02 -49.08 51.58
N LEU A 100 34.06 -48.27 51.81
CA LEU A 100 33.97 -46.86 51.97
C LEU A 100 33.87 -46.15 50.61
N GLY A 101 34.17 -46.84 49.50
CA GLY A 101 34.15 -46.29 48.17
C GLY A 101 35.19 -45.17 47.98
N VAL A 102 36.39 -45.40 48.56
CA VAL A 102 37.54 -44.49 48.34
C VAL A 102 38.58 -45.19 47.46
N ASP A 103 39.42 -44.45 46.79
CA ASP A 103 40.42 -45.01 45.86
C ASP A 103 41.62 -45.58 46.66
N GLU A 104 42.06 -44.87 47.68
CA GLU A 104 43.14 -45.27 48.56
C GLU A 104 42.95 -44.69 49.96
N PHE A 105 43.61 -45.30 50.94
CA PHE A 105 43.75 -44.67 52.22
C PHE A 105 45.15 -44.91 52.81
N HIS A 106 45.55 -44.03 53.73
CA HIS A 106 46.84 -43.98 54.36
C HIS A 106 46.65 -43.77 55.86
N VAL A 107 47.55 -44.37 56.62
CA VAL A 107 47.62 -44.16 58.07
C VAL A 107 49.04 -43.78 58.43
N ILE A 108 49.16 -42.56 58.95
CA ILE A 108 50.42 -41.93 59.31
C ILE A 108 50.60 -42.02 60.82
N ASP A 109 51.81 -42.38 61.29
CA ASP A 109 52.13 -42.49 62.67
C ASP A 109 52.35 -41.13 63.36
N ALA A 110 52.57 -41.18 64.72
CA ALA A 110 52.81 -39.99 65.52
C ALA A 110 54.09 -39.19 65.12
N TYR A 111 54.97 -39.81 64.33
CA TYR A 111 56.22 -39.20 63.87
C TYR A 111 56.13 -38.64 62.46
N GLY A 112 54.99 -38.77 61.82
CA GLY A 112 54.74 -38.23 60.45
C GLY A 112 55.11 -39.22 59.34
N PHE A 113 55.31 -40.51 59.64
CA PHE A 113 55.61 -41.50 58.62
C PHE A 113 54.37 -42.29 58.22
N LEU A 114 54.15 -42.54 56.95
CA LEU A 114 53.12 -43.39 56.44
C LEU A 114 53.51 -44.85 56.74
N ARG A 115 52.74 -45.51 57.63
CA ARG A 115 53.04 -46.89 58.09
C ARG A 115 52.12 -47.93 57.49
N TRP A 116 50.85 -47.58 57.27
CA TRP A 116 49.83 -48.51 56.79
C TRP A 116 49.01 -47.83 55.73
N GLY A 117 48.47 -48.61 54.84
CA GLY A 117 47.58 -48.09 53.78
C GLY A 117 47.39 -49.08 52.63
N THR A 118 46.53 -48.76 51.71
CA THR A 118 46.20 -49.60 50.56
C THR A 118 47.27 -49.56 49.45
N GLU A 119 48.15 -48.53 49.48
CA GLU A 119 49.21 -48.32 48.49
C GLU A 119 50.62 -48.54 49.10
N PRO A 120 51.19 -49.75 49.00
CA PRO A 120 52.46 -50.09 49.63
C PRO A 120 53.65 -49.27 49.09
N ARG A 121 53.57 -48.72 47.94
CA ARG A 121 54.61 -47.86 47.30
C ARG A 121 54.97 -46.64 48.17
N TYR A 122 54.04 -46.19 49.00
CA TYR A 122 54.21 -45.04 49.87
C TYR A 122 54.64 -45.41 51.33
N TYR A 123 54.81 -46.68 51.66
CA TYR A 123 55.21 -47.08 53.02
C TYR A 123 56.58 -46.50 53.40
N ASN A 124 56.63 -45.92 54.58
CA ASN A 124 57.77 -45.20 55.18
C ASN A 124 58.05 -43.83 54.49
N MET A 125 57.11 -43.33 53.74
CA MET A 125 57.19 -41.92 53.21
C MET A 125 57.12 -41.01 54.44
N ASP A 126 58.02 -39.99 54.45
CA ASP A 126 58.00 -38.93 55.45
C ASP A 126 57.08 -37.79 54.88
N TYR A 127 56.09 -37.43 55.65
CA TYR A 127 55.14 -36.41 55.31
C TYR A 127 55.74 -34.99 55.39
N ASP A 128 56.97 -34.81 55.96
CA ASP A 128 57.68 -33.55 55.96
C ASP A 128 58.53 -33.29 54.66
N ASP A 129 58.70 -34.32 53.81
CA ASP A 129 59.51 -34.27 52.60
C ASP A 129 58.87 -33.45 51.46
N SER A 130 57.55 -33.28 51.43
CA SER A 130 56.81 -32.56 50.39
C SER A 130 55.88 -31.54 51.02
N ASP A 131 55.80 -30.36 50.35
CA ASP A 131 54.82 -29.31 50.77
C ASP A 131 53.37 -29.81 50.72
N GLN A 132 53.06 -30.73 49.82
CA GLN A 132 51.74 -31.34 49.67
C GLN A 132 51.37 -32.23 50.85
N THR A 133 52.30 -32.99 51.39
CA THR A 133 52.06 -33.89 52.52
C THR A 133 52.26 -33.22 53.89
N ARG A 134 53.14 -32.24 53.97
CA ARG A 134 53.46 -31.45 55.16
C ARG A 134 52.23 -30.75 55.76
N GLU A 135 51.32 -30.34 54.94
CA GLU A 135 50.08 -29.71 55.41
C GLU A 135 49.34 -30.59 56.43
N PHE A 136 49.26 -31.92 56.21
CA PHE A 136 48.57 -32.84 57.03
C PHE A 136 49.20 -33.03 58.42
N LEU A 137 50.48 -32.75 58.59
CA LEU A 137 51.19 -32.84 59.88
C LEU A 137 50.63 -31.87 60.94
N GLN A 138 49.89 -30.86 60.54
CA GLN A 138 49.20 -29.97 61.49
C GLN A 138 48.19 -30.72 62.36
N ILE A 139 47.59 -31.83 61.88
CA ILE A 139 46.63 -32.65 62.59
C ILE A 139 47.30 -33.33 63.84
N LEU A 140 48.62 -33.65 63.76
CA LEU A 140 49.39 -34.19 64.93
C LEU A 140 49.53 -33.14 66.04
N LYS A 141 49.48 -31.83 65.71
CA LYS A 141 49.55 -30.75 66.71
C LYS A 141 48.18 -30.37 67.25
N ASP A 142 47.14 -30.43 66.41
CA ASP A 142 45.75 -30.19 66.78
C ASP A 142 44.86 -31.33 66.25
N PRO A 143 44.54 -32.31 67.02
CA PRO A 143 43.70 -33.47 66.64
C PRO A 143 42.25 -33.12 66.29
N LYS A 144 41.82 -31.88 66.48
CA LYS A 144 40.51 -31.41 66.04
C LYS A 144 40.51 -30.83 64.63
N LEU A 145 41.70 -30.65 64.07
CA LEU A 145 41.84 -30.15 62.73
C LEU A 145 41.47 -31.23 61.72
N GLU A 146 40.65 -30.86 60.77
CA GLU A 146 40.25 -31.63 59.60
C GLU A 146 40.83 -30.94 58.39
N ILE A 147 41.51 -31.65 57.50
CA ILE A 147 42.15 -31.08 56.34
C ILE A 147 41.54 -31.71 55.10
N ILE A 148 40.96 -30.86 54.28
CA ILE A 148 40.48 -31.18 52.93
C ILE A 148 41.38 -30.43 51.93
N GLN A 149 42.19 -31.19 51.21
CA GLN A 149 43.14 -30.64 50.29
C GLN A 149 42.43 -30.25 48.99
N GLU A 150 42.87 -29.20 48.33
CA GLU A 150 42.40 -28.85 46.98
C GLU A 150 42.70 -29.97 45.99
N ILE A 151 41.83 -30.11 44.98
CA ILE A 151 42.00 -31.08 43.91
C ILE A 151 43.24 -30.70 43.09
N GLN A 152 44.21 -31.60 43.08
CA GLN A 152 45.49 -31.35 42.39
C GLN A 152 46.12 -32.65 41.86
N PRO A 153 47.09 -32.62 40.96
CA PRO A 153 47.85 -33.82 40.56
C PRO A 153 48.60 -34.42 41.73
N ASP A 154 48.49 -35.75 41.89
CA ASP A 154 49.35 -36.50 42.79
C ASP A 154 50.77 -36.74 42.22
N ASP A 155 51.62 -37.42 42.96
CA ASP A 155 52.98 -37.77 42.52
C ASP A 155 53.03 -38.59 41.22
N THR A 156 51.93 -39.20 40.83
CA THR A 156 51.76 -39.97 39.59
C THR A 156 51.15 -39.15 38.43
N GLN A 157 50.99 -37.85 38.64
CA GLN A 157 50.34 -36.92 37.72
C GLN A 157 48.84 -37.25 37.50
N GLN A 158 48.20 -38.03 38.38
CA GLN A 158 46.77 -38.25 38.40
C GLN A 158 46.10 -37.21 39.29
N ILE A 159 44.95 -36.72 38.86
CA ILE A 159 44.19 -35.74 39.65
C ILE A 159 43.56 -36.49 40.83
N ALA A 160 43.90 -36.09 42.04
CA ALA A 160 43.42 -36.65 43.29
C ALA A 160 43.04 -35.55 44.30
N GLN A 161 42.23 -35.91 45.27
CA GLN A 161 41.91 -35.09 46.43
C GLN A 161 42.17 -35.91 47.67
N PHE A 162 42.92 -35.37 48.64
CA PHE A 162 43.22 -35.99 49.86
C PHE A 162 42.53 -35.31 51.05
N ILE A 163 41.94 -36.13 51.92
CA ILE A 163 41.24 -35.67 53.10
C ILE A 163 41.81 -36.43 54.30
N ALA A 164 42.11 -35.72 55.37
CA ALA A 164 42.69 -36.33 56.53
C ALA A 164 42.08 -35.84 57.86
N VAL A 165 42.00 -36.73 58.80
CA VAL A 165 41.55 -36.48 60.16
C VAL A 165 42.50 -37.19 61.16
N ALA A 166 42.45 -36.87 62.47
CA ALA A 166 43.19 -37.53 63.47
C ALA A 166 42.71 -38.99 63.66
N ARG A 167 43.65 -39.90 64.01
CA ARG A 167 43.30 -41.23 64.51
C ARG A 167 42.61 -41.15 65.87
N GLU A 168 41.62 -42.01 66.08
CA GLU A 168 40.90 -42.06 67.36
C GLU A 168 41.51 -43.01 68.40
N ASP A 169 42.27 -44.04 67.97
CA ASP A 169 42.84 -45.07 68.80
C ASP A 169 44.26 -44.76 69.27
N ALA A 170 45.01 -44.00 68.54
CA ALA A 170 46.41 -43.66 68.80
C ALA A 170 46.83 -42.33 68.21
N PRO A 171 47.87 -41.63 68.67
CA PRO A 171 48.37 -40.44 67.94
C PRO A 171 48.79 -40.79 66.52
N GLY A 172 48.24 -40.05 65.54
CA GLY A 172 48.48 -40.30 64.14
C GLY A 172 47.40 -39.67 63.28
N ILE A 173 47.48 -39.89 61.96
CA ILE A 173 46.58 -39.31 60.94
C ILE A 173 45.97 -40.44 60.10
N VAL A 174 44.70 -40.36 59.83
CA VAL A 174 44.00 -41.18 58.87
C VAL A 174 43.70 -40.25 57.65
N GLN A 175 44.11 -40.75 56.52
CA GLN A 175 43.93 -40.01 55.27
C GLN A 175 43.25 -40.91 54.24
N ILE A 176 42.32 -40.35 53.45
CA ILE A 176 41.76 -40.98 52.27
C ILE A 176 42.15 -40.20 51.02
N GLY A 177 42.33 -40.91 49.92
CA GLY A 177 42.55 -40.35 48.61
C GLY A 177 41.41 -40.76 47.67
N LEU A 178 40.93 -39.81 46.92
CA LEU A 178 39.86 -40.01 45.97
C LEU A 178 40.20 -39.36 44.61
N LYS A 179 39.75 -40.02 43.55
CA LYS A 179 39.70 -39.44 42.21
C LYS A 179 38.36 -38.74 42.03
N PRO A 180 38.31 -37.41 42.00
CA PRO A 180 37.06 -36.67 42.04
C PRO A 180 36.38 -36.64 40.65
N GLN A 181 36.09 -37.84 40.09
CA GLN A 181 35.55 -37.98 38.74
C GLN A 181 34.25 -37.20 38.54
N ARG A 182 33.32 -37.24 39.49
CA ARG A 182 32.05 -36.52 39.44
C ARG A 182 32.23 -35.02 39.36
N TYR A 183 33.20 -34.49 40.12
CA TYR A 183 33.54 -33.07 40.05
C TYR A 183 34.22 -32.71 38.72
N LEU A 184 35.18 -33.52 38.25
CA LEU A 184 35.89 -33.30 37.00
C LEU A 184 34.96 -33.36 35.80
N GLU A 185 34.03 -34.28 35.78
CA GLU A 185 32.98 -34.35 34.72
C GLU A 185 32.06 -33.12 34.75
N ALA A 186 31.66 -32.66 35.93
CA ALA A 186 30.87 -31.46 36.10
C ALA A 186 31.68 -30.21 35.67
N ALA A 187 32.94 -30.11 36.09
CA ALA A 187 33.83 -29.02 35.72
C ALA A 187 34.08 -28.96 34.21
N ALA A 188 34.27 -30.10 33.54
CA ALA A 188 34.42 -30.18 32.11
C ALA A 188 33.17 -29.71 31.34
N ARG A 189 31.96 -30.01 31.87
CA ARG A 189 30.69 -29.52 31.31
C ARG A 189 30.50 -28.03 31.56
N ASN A 190 31.14 -27.48 32.57
CA ASN A 190 31.11 -26.05 32.93
C ASN A 190 32.23 -25.26 32.31
N GLU A 191 33.06 -25.88 31.46
CA GLU A 191 34.02 -25.14 30.63
C GLU A 191 33.26 -24.16 29.72
N ILE A 192 33.71 -22.91 29.72
CA ILE A 192 33.01 -21.81 29.01
C ILE A 192 32.78 -22.14 27.54
N SER A 193 33.79 -22.70 26.86
CA SER A 193 33.67 -23.12 25.47
C SER A 193 32.61 -24.19 25.24
N TYR A 194 32.51 -25.16 26.20
CA TYR A 194 31.47 -26.19 26.13
C TYR A 194 30.06 -25.61 26.28
N ILE A 195 29.89 -24.67 27.22
CA ILE A 195 28.61 -24.00 27.47
C ILE A 195 28.20 -23.19 26.21
N ILE A 196 29.13 -22.41 25.62
CA ILE A 196 28.87 -21.65 24.43
C ILE A 196 28.42 -22.57 23.28
N GLN A 197 29.12 -23.68 23.06
CA GLN A 197 28.83 -24.61 21.94
C GLN A 197 27.50 -25.33 22.06
N HIS A 198 27.10 -25.68 23.31
CA HIS A 198 25.96 -26.59 23.51
C HIS A 198 24.70 -25.93 24.02
N SER A 199 24.78 -24.73 24.58
CA SER A 199 23.64 -24.11 25.26
C SER A 199 23.18 -22.77 24.65
N ILE A 200 24.02 -22.02 23.93
CA ILE A 200 23.76 -20.62 23.65
C ILE A 200 23.98 -20.24 22.19
N ALA A 201 24.90 -20.91 21.48
CA ALA A 201 25.19 -20.57 20.10
C ALA A 201 23.97 -20.82 19.20
N VAL A 202 23.47 -19.76 18.56
CA VAL A 202 22.51 -19.87 17.48
C VAL A 202 23.28 -20.12 16.18
N ASP A 203 22.73 -20.92 15.28
CA ASP A 203 23.37 -21.27 14.02
C ASP A 203 23.94 -20.04 13.29
N GLY A 204 25.25 -20.03 13.07
CA GLY A 204 25.98 -18.99 12.36
C GLY A 204 26.49 -17.82 13.21
N GLU A 205 26.21 -17.77 14.52
CA GLU A 205 26.76 -16.75 15.40
C GLU A 205 28.09 -17.20 16.01
N TYR A 206 29.03 -16.27 16.14
CA TYR A 206 30.28 -16.51 16.81
C TYR A 206 30.29 -15.79 18.16
N LEU A 207 30.34 -16.57 19.24
CA LEU A 207 30.42 -16.07 20.61
C LEU A 207 31.82 -16.29 21.17
N PHE A 208 32.30 -15.31 21.93
CA PHE A 208 33.51 -15.47 22.71
C PHE A 208 33.39 -14.76 24.06
N THR A 209 34.19 -15.22 25.01
CA THR A 209 34.41 -14.54 26.29
C THR A 209 35.90 -14.26 26.47
N ALA A 210 36.20 -13.17 27.14
CA ALA A 210 37.56 -12.80 27.50
C ALA A 210 37.58 -12.21 28.90
N SER A 211 38.74 -12.35 29.59
CA SER A 211 38.97 -11.68 30.88
C SER A 211 39.12 -10.19 30.65
N ALA A 212 38.38 -9.36 31.39
CA ALA A 212 38.48 -7.91 31.34
C ALA A 212 39.85 -7.41 31.88
N GLU A 213 40.50 -8.18 32.78
CA GLU A 213 41.74 -7.83 33.39
C GLU A 213 42.96 -8.15 32.48
N THR A 214 42.97 -9.35 31.90
CA THR A 214 44.14 -9.86 31.14
C THR A 214 43.96 -9.69 29.62
N GLY A 215 42.74 -9.52 29.12
CA GLY A 215 42.42 -9.51 27.70
C GLY A 215 42.55 -10.84 26.98
N LEU A 216 42.72 -11.94 27.74
CA LEU A 216 42.83 -13.28 27.18
C LEU A 216 41.47 -13.89 26.95
N VAL A 217 41.33 -14.60 25.86
CA VAL A 217 40.09 -15.33 25.51
C VAL A 217 39.90 -16.51 26.45
N THR A 218 38.79 -16.57 27.15
CA THR A 218 38.43 -17.63 28.10
C THR A 218 37.53 -18.72 27.52
N GLY A 219 36.85 -18.42 26.41
CA GLY A 219 36.01 -19.39 25.69
C GLY A 219 35.54 -18.86 24.36
N THR A 220 35.27 -19.76 23.39
CA THR A 220 34.77 -19.44 22.06
C THR A 220 33.83 -20.52 21.52
N SER A 221 33.00 -20.18 20.53
CA SER A 221 32.09 -21.13 19.89
C SER A 221 32.77 -22.31 19.19
N ASP A 222 34.02 -22.15 18.77
CA ASP A 222 34.76 -23.18 18.02
C ASP A 222 36.03 -23.68 18.73
N GLY A 223 36.27 -23.23 19.96
CA GLY A 223 37.43 -23.60 20.77
C GLY A 223 38.75 -22.98 20.28
N ARG A 224 38.77 -22.26 19.19
CA ARG A 224 39.96 -21.55 18.69
C ARG A 224 40.24 -20.31 19.56
N PHE A 225 41.45 -19.88 19.61
CA PHE A 225 41.90 -18.67 20.32
C PHE A 225 41.77 -18.70 21.84
N VAL A 226 41.30 -19.76 22.48
CA VAL A 226 41.27 -19.89 23.94
C VAL A 226 42.68 -19.78 24.49
N GLY A 227 42.88 -18.93 25.51
CA GLY A 227 44.20 -18.61 26.10
C GLY A 227 45.04 -17.62 25.30
N GLN A 228 44.55 -17.12 24.14
CA GLN A 228 45.26 -16.11 23.31
C GLN A 228 44.63 -14.71 23.55
N PRO A 229 45.36 -13.64 23.29
CA PRO A 229 44.81 -12.29 23.34
C PRO A 229 43.64 -12.10 22.33
N VAL A 230 42.61 -11.33 22.72
CA VAL A 230 41.49 -10.99 21.84
C VAL A 230 41.96 -10.32 20.54
N THR A 231 43.10 -9.63 20.56
CA THR A 231 43.68 -9.00 19.37
C THR A 231 44.03 -10.00 18.26
N ASP A 232 44.36 -11.24 18.59
CA ASP A 232 44.68 -12.30 17.63
C ASP A 232 43.46 -12.76 16.82
N MET A 233 42.24 -12.46 17.32
CA MET A 233 41.00 -12.66 16.59
C MET A 233 40.74 -11.60 15.51
N GLY A 234 41.61 -10.60 15.36
CA GLY A 234 41.47 -9.48 14.41
C GLY A 234 40.75 -8.24 14.99
N ILE A 235 40.62 -8.18 16.31
CA ILE A 235 39.94 -7.08 17.02
C ILE A 235 40.98 -6.17 17.64
N GLY A 236 40.83 -4.85 17.55
CA GLY A 236 41.77 -3.87 18.14
C GLY A 236 41.71 -3.80 19.66
N GLU A 237 42.70 -3.15 20.29
CA GLU A 237 42.89 -3.14 21.75
C GLU A 237 41.71 -2.58 22.56
N ASN A 238 40.92 -1.65 22.03
CA ASN A 238 39.78 -1.04 22.75
C ASN A 238 38.41 -1.72 22.44
N TYR A 239 38.39 -3.03 22.28
CA TYR A 239 37.22 -3.79 21.83
C TYR A 239 36.02 -3.68 22.77
N ALA A 240 36.20 -3.57 24.09
CA ALA A 240 35.10 -3.52 25.07
C ALA A 240 34.17 -2.31 24.85
N GLU A 241 34.74 -1.12 24.61
CA GLU A 241 33.96 0.10 24.39
C GLU A 241 33.61 0.31 22.92
N GLN A 242 34.56 0.00 22.02
CA GLN A 242 34.45 0.28 20.59
C GLN A 242 33.27 -0.47 19.93
N PHE A 243 32.97 -1.66 20.39
CA PHE A 243 31.94 -2.53 19.82
C PHE A 243 30.66 -2.60 20.68
N ARG A 244 30.54 -1.82 21.74
CA ARG A 244 29.36 -1.79 22.62
C ARG A 244 28.04 -1.49 21.88
N ASN A 245 28.10 -0.67 20.82
CA ASN A 245 26.95 -0.31 20.00
C ASN A 245 26.95 -1.04 18.65
N GLY A 246 27.76 -2.07 18.51
CA GLY A 246 27.89 -2.88 17.32
C GLY A 246 28.67 -2.18 16.21
N ARG A 247 29.60 -2.90 15.60
CA ARG A 247 30.31 -2.46 14.39
C ARG A 247 30.71 -3.68 13.56
N PHE A 248 30.83 -3.45 12.27
CA PHE A 248 31.39 -4.46 11.38
C PHE A 248 32.91 -4.57 11.58
N VAL A 249 33.36 -5.81 11.71
CA VAL A 249 34.77 -6.19 11.89
C VAL A 249 35.04 -7.47 11.10
N THR A 250 36.30 -7.75 10.80
CA THR A 250 36.73 -9.05 10.29
C THR A 250 37.18 -9.88 11.50
N LEU A 251 36.38 -10.81 11.94
CA LEU A 251 36.62 -11.69 13.08
C LEU A 251 36.97 -13.07 12.57
N ALA A 252 38.11 -13.62 13.00
CA ALA A 252 38.58 -14.94 12.57
C ALA A 252 38.56 -15.19 11.05
N GLY A 253 38.69 -14.11 10.24
CA GLY A 253 38.68 -14.15 8.77
C GLY A 253 37.32 -13.90 8.11
N GLU A 254 36.24 -13.78 8.89
CA GLU A 254 34.89 -13.53 8.39
C GLU A 254 34.41 -12.12 8.76
N ARG A 255 33.73 -11.45 7.82
CA ARG A 255 33.13 -10.13 8.08
C ARG A 255 31.87 -10.33 8.93
N SER A 256 31.87 -9.80 10.13
CA SER A 256 30.80 -9.95 11.10
C SER A 256 30.43 -8.62 11.75
N PHE A 257 29.20 -8.52 12.21
CA PHE A 257 28.74 -7.41 13.05
C PHE A 257 28.95 -7.81 14.51
N LEU A 258 29.98 -7.23 15.15
CA LEU A 258 30.39 -7.55 16.52
C LEU A 258 29.73 -6.58 17.50
N VAL A 259 29.15 -7.13 18.54
CA VAL A 259 28.72 -6.43 19.76
C VAL A 259 29.48 -6.99 20.94
N THR A 260 30.05 -6.14 21.79
CA THR A 260 30.69 -6.53 23.02
C THR A 260 29.93 -5.94 24.21
N ASP A 261 29.84 -6.73 25.27
CA ASP A 261 29.29 -6.30 26.56
C ASP A 261 30.21 -6.72 27.68
N GLN A 262 30.44 -5.84 28.64
CA GLN A 262 31.24 -6.15 29.82
C GLN A 262 30.34 -6.43 31.00
N LYS A 263 30.51 -7.62 31.60
CA LYS A 263 29.83 -8.08 32.77
C LYS A 263 30.88 -8.51 33.81
N ASP A 264 30.92 -7.79 34.89
CA ASP A 264 31.92 -7.96 35.96
C ASP A 264 33.37 -7.96 35.42
N ASP A 265 34.12 -9.07 35.61
CA ASP A 265 35.48 -9.27 35.12
C ASP A 265 35.57 -9.89 33.73
N ARG A 266 34.40 -10.09 33.04
CA ARG A 266 34.31 -10.75 31.74
C ARG A 266 33.83 -9.79 30.66
N ILE A 267 34.38 -9.95 29.51
CA ILE A 267 33.88 -9.31 28.27
C ILE A 267 33.29 -10.42 27.42
N ILE A 268 32.03 -10.24 27.05
CA ILE A 268 31.28 -11.16 26.19
C ILE A 268 31.14 -10.52 24.82
N GLY A 269 31.60 -11.18 23.79
CA GLY A 269 31.45 -10.75 22.40
C GLY A 269 30.51 -11.67 21.64
N VAL A 270 29.59 -11.06 20.91
CA VAL A 270 28.64 -11.75 20.03
C VAL A 270 28.81 -11.18 18.64
N ALA A 271 29.20 -12.01 17.69
CA ALA A 271 29.41 -11.64 16.31
C ALA A 271 28.40 -12.33 15.40
N VAL A 272 27.64 -11.53 14.65
CA VAL A 272 26.67 -12.01 13.67
C VAL A 272 27.26 -11.87 12.27
N PRO A 273 27.29 -12.92 11.44
CA PRO A 273 27.85 -12.84 10.09
C PRO A 273 27.18 -11.73 9.26
N ALA A 274 27.98 -10.92 8.56
CA ALA A 274 27.47 -9.83 7.74
C ALA A 274 26.54 -10.33 6.62
N ASP A 275 26.78 -11.54 6.13
CA ASP A 275 25.94 -12.15 5.08
C ASP A 275 24.53 -12.46 5.59
N SER A 276 24.38 -12.87 6.84
CA SER A 276 23.06 -13.11 7.45
C SER A 276 22.25 -11.81 7.51
N ILE A 277 22.87 -10.71 7.95
CA ILE A 277 22.25 -9.38 8.01
C ILE A 277 21.92 -8.88 6.60
N SER A 278 22.85 -9.03 5.65
CA SER A 278 22.66 -8.55 4.28
C SER A 278 21.57 -9.35 3.55
N ASN A 279 21.51 -10.66 3.72
CA ASN A 279 20.49 -11.51 3.10
C ASN A 279 19.09 -11.17 3.62
N GLU A 280 18.94 -10.98 4.94
CA GLU A 280 17.67 -10.55 5.53
C GLU A 280 17.27 -9.15 5.05
N MET A 281 18.22 -8.21 4.98
CA MET A 281 17.99 -6.87 4.42
C MET A 281 17.50 -6.94 2.98
N TRP A 282 18.17 -7.72 2.11
CA TRP A 282 17.74 -7.85 0.72
C TRP A 282 16.38 -8.53 0.58
N ARG A 283 16.08 -9.52 1.40
CA ARG A 283 14.77 -10.18 1.44
C ARG A 283 13.65 -9.18 1.75
N GLN A 284 13.83 -8.34 2.75
CA GLN A 284 12.85 -7.32 3.14
C GLN A 284 12.69 -6.25 2.07
N VAL A 285 13.80 -5.72 1.54
CA VAL A 285 13.80 -4.72 0.47
C VAL A 285 13.13 -5.25 -0.80
N LEU A 286 13.42 -6.47 -1.21
CA LEU A 286 12.82 -7.08 -2.40
C LEU A 286 11.31 -7.33 -2.24
N THR A 287 10.86 -7.78 -1.06
CA THR A 287 9.42 -7.94 -0.80
C THR A 287 8.69 -6.61 -0.83
N MET A 288 9.27 -5.57 -0.25
CA MET A 288 8.71 -4.22 -0.24
C MET A 288 8.64 -3.63 -1.65
N LEU A 289 9.71 -3.80 -2.43
CA LEU A 289 9.76 -3.39 -3.84
C LEU A 289 8.69 -4.10 -4.67
N ALA A 290 8.50 -5.40 -4.49
CA ALA A 290 7.45 -6.16 -5.17
C ALA A 290 6.04 -5.62 -4.82
N CYS A 291 5.78 -5.34 -3.55
CA CYS A 291 4.51 -4.72 -3.11
C CYS A 291 4.29 -3.34 -3.75
N LEU A 292 5.32 -2.48 -3.77
CA LEU A 292 5.24 -1.16 -4.39
C LEU A 292 4.97 -1.24 -5.90
N LEU A 293 5.59 -2.19 -6.61
CA LEU A 293 5.35 -2.43 -8.03
C LEU A 293 3.91 -2.89 -8.30
N VAL A 294 3.36 -3.79 -7.49
CA VAL A 294 1.97 -4.23 -7.61
C VAL A 294 0.99 -3.09 -7.34
N LEU A 295 1.22 -2.31 -6.27
CA LEU A 295 0.38 -1.17 -5.93
C LEU A 295 0.41 -0.08 -7.02
N SER A 296 1.60 0.26 -7.51
CA SER A 296 1.74 1.26 -8.58
C SER A 296 1.13 0.78 -9.89
N GLY A 297 1.31 -0.48 -10.25
CA GLY A 297 0.68 -1.08 -11.43
C GLY A 297 -0.85 -1.04 -11.35
N SER A 298 -1.42 -1.40 -10.20
CA SER A 298 -2.88 -1.33 -9.99
C SER A 298 -3.42 0.11 -10.02
N ALA A 299 -2.69 1.06 -9.43
CA ALA A 299 -3.05 2.47 -9.46
C ALA A 299 -3.02 3.03 -10.90
N ILE A 300 -1.97 2.73 -11.67
CA ILE A 300 -1.87 3.14 -13.09
C ILE A 300 -3.02 2.54 -13.90
N ALA A 301 -3.34 1.25 -13.71
CA ALA A 301 -4.44 0.59 -14.39
C ALA A 301 -5.79 1.24 -14.04
N ALA A 302 -6.05 1.51 -12.76
CA ALA A 302 -7.27 2.18 -12.30
C ALA A 302 -7.41 3.60 -12.87
N ILE A 303 -6.34 4.40 -12.82
CA ILE A 303 -6.33 5.76 -13.38
C ILE A 303 -6.53 5.70 -14.90
N SER A 304 -5.84 4.81 -15.62
CA SER A 304 -5.99 4.65 -17.07
C SER A 304 -7.42 4.24 -17.45
N TYR A 305 -8.03 3.32 -16.70
CA TYR A 305 -9.43 2.93 -16.89
C TYR A 305 -10.39 4.10 -16.65
N MET A 306 -10.20 4.84 -15.55
CA MET A 306 -11.03 6.00 -15.22
C MET A 306 -10.93 7.11 -16.27
N VAL A 307 -9.71 7.45 -16.73
CA VAL A 307 -9.49 8.44 -17.80
C VAL A 307 -10.11 7.99 -19.12
N SER A 308 -9.94 6.70 -19.48
CA SER A 308 -10.54 6.16 -20.69
C SER A 308 -12.07 6.25 -20.66
N ARG A 309 -12.69 5.88 -19.55
CA ARG A 309 -14.15 5.86 -19.40
C ARG A 309 -14.75 7.26 -19.31
N SER A 310 -14.15 8.15 -18.52
CA SER A 310 -14.75 9.45 -18.23
C SER A 310 -14.40 10.53 -19.27
N ILE A 311 -13.16 10.56 -19.74
CA ILE A 311 -12.68 11.62 -20.62
C ILE A 311 -12.72 11.18 -22.08
N THR A 312 -12.10 10.05 -22.40
CA THR A 312 -11.91 9.63 -23.78
C THR A 312 -13.26 9.32 -24.45
N GLN A 313 -14.14 8.57 -23.78
CA GLN A 313 -15.49 8.27 -24.31
C GLN A 313 -16.34 9.54 -24.42
N GLY A 314 -16.27 10.45 -23.46
CA GLY A 314 -16.98 11.71 -23.50
C GLY A 314 -16.58 12.57 -24.71
N VAL A 315 -15.29 12.72 -24.95
CA VAL A 315 -14.77 13.46 -26.11
C VAL A 315 -15.21 12.81 -27.42
N TYR A 316 -15.10 11.48 -27.56
CA TYR A 316 -15.52 10.80 -28.77
C TYR A 316 -17.02 10.96 -29.05
N SER A 317 -17.87 10.89 -28.05
CA SER A 317 -19.32 11.07 -28.20
C SER A 317 -19.68 12.48 -28.66
N ILE A 318 -19.00 13.51 -28.14
CA ILE A 318 -19.21 14.89 -28.58
C ILE A 318 -18.74 15.06 -30.02
N VAL A 319 -17.55 14.57 -30.36
CA VAL A 319 -17.00 14.70 -31.74
C VAL A 319 -17.88 13.97 -32.76
N ASP A 320 -18.37 12.78 -32.43
CA ASP A 320 -19.29 12.02 -33.30
C ASP A 320 -20.60 12.79 -33.50
N GLY A 321 -21.21 13.27 -32.40
CA GLY A 321 -22.41 14.10 -32.47
C GLY A 321 -22.24 15.36 -33.31
N MET A 322 -21.13 16.09 -33.12
CA MET A 322 -20.81 17.26 -33.93
C MET A 322 -20.59 16.93 -35.42
N ASN A 323 -19.98 15.80 -35.74
CA ASN A 323 -19.82 15.34 -37.11
C ASN A 323 -21.17 15.04 -37.78
N LYS A 324 -22.13 14.43 -37.10
CA LYS A 324 -23.49 14.21 -37.59
C LYS A 324 -24.22 15.52 -37.85
N ILE A 325 -24.13 16.46 -36.92
CA ILE A 325 -24.69 17.80 -37.06
C ILE A 325 -24.09 18.52 -38.30
N ARG A 326 -22.77 18.46 -38.47
CA ARG A 326 -22.07 19.02 -39.62
C ARG A 326 -22.51 18.41 -40.96
N GLN A 327 -22.86 17.12 -40.96
CA GLN A 327 -23.39 16.43 -42.15
C GLN A 327 -24.86 16.78 -42.45
N GLY A 328 -25.47 17.64 -41.63
CA GLY A 328 -26.84 18.13 -41.83
C GLY A 328 -27.91 17.42 -41.00
N ASP A 329 -27.55 16.45 -40.19
CA ASP A 329 -28.49 15.83 -39.23
C ASP A 329 -28.62 16.70 -37.98
N LEU A 330 -29.49 17.70 -38.08
CA LEU A 330 -29.79 18.63 -37.00
C LEU A 330 -30.73 18.04 -35.94
N ASN A 331 -31.23 16.80 -36.11
CA ASN A 331 -32.05 16.11 -35.12
C ASN A 331 -31.20 15.32 -34.11
N THR A 332 -29.89 15.19 -34.37
CA THR A 332 -28.97 14.55 -33.44
C THR A 332 -28.88 15.35 -32.14
N VAL A 333 -29.23 14.71 -31.02
CA VAL A 333 -29.02 15.25 -29.68
C VAL A 333 -27.72 14.72 -29.13
N VAL A 334 -26.77 15.61 -28.81
CA VAL A 334 -25.52 15.25 -28.14
C VAL A 334 -25.81 15.15 -26.66
N ARG A 335 -25.49 13.95 -26.05
CA ARG A 335 -25.68 13.74 -24.64
C ARG A 335 -24.46 13.02 -24.04
N VAL A 336 -23.75 13.70 -23.13
CA VAL A 336 -22.62 13.17 -22.41
C VAL A 336 -22.74 13.57 -20.95
N ASP A 337 -22.97 12.58 -20.09
CA ASP A 337 -23.22 12.78 -18.66
C ASP A 337 -22.00 12.39 -17.78
N SER A 338 -20.82 12.17 -18.38
CA SER A 338 -19.64 11.66 -17.70
C SER A 338 -19.00 12.65 -16.71
N SER A 339 -19.20 13.95 -16.90
CA SER A 339 -18.83 14.99 -15.93
C SER A 339 -19.73 16.24 -16.12
N PRO A 340 -19.77 17.15 -15.10
CA PRO A 340 -20.50 18.42 -15.22
C PRO A 340 -20.07 19.26 -16.43
N GLU A 341 -18.78 19.27 -16.75
CA GLU A 341 -18.21 20.03 -17.86
C GLU A 341 -18.69 19.49 -19.21
N PHE A 342 -18.71 18.15 -19.37
CA PHE A 342 -19.22 17.52 -20.60
C PHE A 342 -20.73 17.68 -20.75
N ARG A 343 -21.48 17.71 -19.65
CA ARG A 343 -22.91 18.00 -19.66
C ARG A 343 -23.16 19.45 -20.14
N ALA A 344 -22.46 20.42 -19.55
CA ALA A 344 -22.56 21.80 -19.92
C ALA A 344 -22.19 22.03 -21.41
N LEU A 345 -21.17 21.32 -21.90
CA LEU A 345 -20.77 21.36 -23.30
C LEU A 345 -21.84 20.77 -24.24
N SER A 346 -22.42 19.64 -23.85
CA SER A 346 -23.52 18.99 -24.59
C SER A 346 -24.75 19.89 -24.67
N ASP A 347 -25.11 20.49 -23.54
CA ASP A 347 -26.25 21.44 -23.49
C ASP A 347 -26.00 22.67 -24.37
N GLY A 348 -24.80 23.22 -24.34
CA GLY A 348 -24.41 24.33 -25.18
C GLY A 348 -24.49 23.99 -26.69
N ILE A 349 -24.04 22.80 -27.08
CA ILE A 349 -24.13 22.31 -28.46
C ILE A 349 -25.60 22.16 -28.87
N ASN A 350 -26.43 21.52 -28.05
CA ASN A 350 -27.84 21.32 -28.34
C ASN A 350 -28.61 22.64 -28.41
N GLN A 351 -28.27 23.62 -27.56
CA GLN A 351 -28.85 24.96 -27.62
C GLN A 351 -28.47 25.67 -28.93
N MET A 352 -27.21 25.58 -29.35
CA MET A 352 -26.74 26.15 -30.63
C MET A 352 -27.47 25.51 -31.81
N VAL A 353 -27.59 24.18 -31.82
CA VAL A 353 -28.36 23.47 -32.88
C VAL A 353 -29.81 23.90 -32.88
N GLY A 354 -30.45 24.04 -31.72
CA GLY A 354 -31.81 24.55 -31.60
C GLY A 354 -31.97 25.98 -32.18
N GLN A 355 -30.95 26.83 -32.00
CA GLN A 355 -30.94 28.16 -32.60
C GLN A 355 -30.80 28.10 -34.11
N ILE A 356 -29.88 27.29 -34.65
CA ILE A 356 -29.72 27.06 -36.08
C ILE A 356 -31.01 26.55 -36.73
N ILE A 357 -31.72 25.64 -36.06
CA ILE A 357 -33.01 25.15 -36.55
C ILE A 357 -34.04 26.28 -36.57
N ARG A 358 -34.12 27.09 -35.51
CA ARG A 358 -35.05 28.25 -35.48
C ARG A 358 -34.75 29.25 -36.57
N GLU A 359 -33.49 29.66 -36.76
CA GLU A 359 -33.08 30.59 -37.79
C GLU A 359 -33.29 30.06 -39.21
N ARG A 360 -33.20 28.75 -39.42
CA ARG A 360 -33.43 28.11 -40.71
C ARG A 360 -34.93 27.94 -41.01
N ASP A 361 -35.70 27.56 -40.03
CA ASP A 361 -37.08 27.09 -40.23
C ASP A 361 -38.14 28.14 -39.94
N PHE A 362 -37.77 29.26 -39.32
CA PHE A 362 -38.66 30.37 -39.03
C PHE A 362 -38.11 31.70 -39.54
N ASP A 363 -39.00 32.60 -39.95
CA ASP A 363 -38.68 33.99 -40.31
C ASP A 363 -38.37 34.78 -39.04
N ALA A 364 -37.18 35.40 -38.96
CA ALA A 364 -36.71 36.07 -37.74
C ALA A 364 -37.56 37.28 -37.34
N LEU A 365 -38.26 37.92 -38.28
CA LEU A 365 -39.08 39.09 -38.02
C LEU A 365 -40.46 38.72 -37.52
N THR A 366 -41.11 37.76 -38.17
CA THR A 366 -42.52 37.43 -37.96
C THR A 366 -42.75 36.19 -37.11
N GLY A 367 -41.72 35.34 -36.93
CA GLY A 367 -41.87 34.07 -36.24
C GLY A 367 -42.60 32.98 -37.04
N LEU A 368 -43.15 33.30 -38.18
CA LEU A 368 -43.80 32.32 -39.05
C LEU A 368 -42.76 31.42 -39.72
N ARG A 369 -43.19 30.34 -40.35
CA ARG A 369 -42.26 29.46 -41.07
C ARG A 369 -41.57 30.23 -42.20
N SER A 370 -40.26 30.00 -42.35
CA SER A 370 -39.51 30.43 -43.52
C SER A 370 -40.03 29.73 -44.76
N ARG A 371 -39.81 30.30 -45.94
CA ARG A 371 -40.22 29.71 -47.23
C ARG A 371 -39.90 28.24 -47.34
N ARG A 372 -38.66 27.85 -47.02
CA ARG A 372 -38.19 26.45 -47.10
C ARG A 372 -38.89 25.52 -46.07
N SER A 373 -39.08 25.99 -44.86
CA SER A 373 -39.77 25.20 -43.81
C SER A 373 -41.27 25.09 -44.10
N PHE A 374 -41.88 26.14 -44.63
CA PHE A 374 -43.26 26.14 -45.06
C PHE A 374 -43.51 25.11 -46.17
N GLU A 375 -42.69 25.17 -47.25
CA GLU A 375 -42.77 24.20 -48.36
C GLU A 375 -42.64 22.75 -47.88
N LYS A 376 -41.65 22.46 -47.01
CA LYS A 376 -41.52 21.11 -46.41
C LYS A 376 -42.75 20.68 -45.63
N ALA A 377 -43.32 21.59 -44.82
CA ALA A 377 -44.49 21.31 -44.03
C ALA A 377 -45.74 21.06 -44.89
N VAL A 378 -45.91 21.83 -45.94
CA VAL A 378 -47.02 21.65 -46.91
C VAL A 378 -46.85 20.34 -47.67
N ASN A 379 -45.67 20.04 -48.19
CA ASN A 379 -45.39 18.79 -48.88
C ASN A 379 -45.64 17.57 -47.95
N HIS A 380 -45.33 17.67 -46.69
CA HIS A 380 -45.65 16.62 -45.71
C HIS A 380 -47.17 16.49 -45.47
N ALA A 381 -47.89 17.62 -45.34
CA ALA A 381 -49.34 17.62 -45.15
C ALA A 381 -50.09 17.06 -46.38
N MET A 382 -49.60 17.33 -47.58
CA MET A 382 -50.15 16.81 -48.83
C MET A 382 -50.09 15.28 -48.96
N GLN A 383 -49.10 14.63 -48.29
CA GLN A 383 -49.04 13.16 -48.25
C GLN A 383 -50.27 12.51 -47.61
N SER A 384 -51.02 13.23 -46.78
CA SER A 384 -52.23 12.74 -46.15
C SER A 384 -53.46 12.65 -47.09
N LYS A 385 -53.32 13.12 -48.34
CA LYS A 385 -54.35 13.14 -49.36
C LYS A 385 -55.67 13.79 -48.90
N ARG A 386 -55.60 14.75 -48.00
CA ARG A 386 -56.76 15.55 -47.57
C ARG A 386 -56.92 16.73 -48.51
N ASN A 387 -58.11 17.26 -48.61
CA ASN A 387 -58.33 18.52 -49.34
C ASN A 387 -57.45 19.62 -48.73
N VAL A 388 -56.98 20.53 -49.55
CA VAL A 388 -56.08 21.61 -49.11
C VAL A 388 -56.59 22.93 -49.65
N ALA A 389 -56.77 23.92 -48.78
CA ALA A 389 -56.88 25.32 -49.23
C ALA A 389 -55.50 25.96 -49.07
N PHE A 390 -55.05 26.62 -50.12
CA PHE A 390 -53.80 27.37 -50.16
C PHE A 390 -54.11 28.86 -50.45
N PHE A 391 -53.55 29.72 -49.57
CA PHE A 391 -53.70 31.14 -49.64
C PHE A 391 -52.35 31.76 -49.89
N MET A 392 -52.27 32.63 -50.92
CA MET A 392 -51.16 33.50 -51.16
C MET A 392 -51.63 34.94 -50.96
N MET A 393 -50.90 35.66 -50.07
CA MET A 393 -51.27 37.01 -49.66
C MET A 393 -50.09 37.96 -49.84
N ASP A 394 -50.46 39.22 -50.14
CA ASP A 394 -49.49 40.26 -50.28
C ASP A 394 -50.03 41.55 -49.62
N LEU A 395 -49.16 42.28 -48.93
CA LEU A 395 -49.51 43.57 -48.32
C LEU A 395 -49.66 44.68 -49.35
N ASP A 396 -50.80 45.30 -49.40
CA ASP A 396 -51.07 46.38 -50.35
C ASP A 396 -50.25 47.62 -49.97
N ASN A 397 -49.53 48.15 -50.94
CA ASN A 397 -48.75 49.40 -50.88
C ASN A 397 -47.66 49.34 -49.72
N PHE A 398 -47.17 48.20 -49.37
CA PHE A 398 -46.18 48.04 -48.29
C PHE A 398 -44.89 48.85 -48.52
N LYS A 399 -44.47 49.01 -49.79
CA LYS A 399 -43.35 49.87 -50.13
C LYS A 399 -43.62 51.33 -49.71
N ASN A 400 -44.80 51.84 -49.92
CA ASN A 400 -45.14 53.20 -49.49
C ASN A 400 -45.13 53.37 -47.98
N ILE A 401 -45.53 52.31 -47.25
CA ILE A 401 -45.44 52.29 -45.76
C ILE A 401 -43.98 52.44 -45.35
N ASN A 402 -43.07 51.66 -45.94
CA ASN A 402 -41.64 51.75 -45.65
C ASN A 402 -41.06 53.13 -46.08
N ASP A 403 -41.40 53.63 -47.22
CA ASP A 403 -40.90 54.89 -47.72
C ASP A 403 -41.40 56.10 -46.89
N THR A 404 -42.61 56.02 -46.34
CA THR A 404 -43.22 57.08 -45.52
C THR A 404 -42.82 57.02 -44.05
N TYR A 405 -42.85 55.84 -43.43
CA TYR A 405 -42.70 55.67 -41.98
C TYR A 405 -41.41 54.95 -41.57
N GLY A 406 -40.60 54.58 -42.55
CA GLY A 406 -39.33 53.88 -42.34
C GLY A 406 -39.49 52.36 -42.13
N HIS A 407 -38.39 51.61 -42.34
CA HIS A 407 -38.36 50.16 -42.26
C HIS A 407 -38.74 49.64 -40.89
N ALA A 408 -38.39 50.35 -39.77
CA ALA A 408 -38.73 49.91 -38.41
C ALA A 408 -40.24 49.85 -38.17
N PHE A 409 -41.02 50.79 -38.78
CA PHE A 409 -42.47 50.73 -38.72
C PHE A 409 -43.03 49.66 -39.66
N GLY A 410 -42.46 49.53 -40.89
CA GLY A 410 -42.78 48.41 -41.77
C GLY A 410 -42.58 47.01 -41.13
N ASP A 411 -41.52 46.83 -40.31
CA ASP A 411 -41.29 45.64 -39.53
C ASP A 411 -42.39 45.39 -38.49
N THR A 412 -42.90 46.49 -37.90
CA THR A 412 -44.04 46.42 -36.96
C THR A 412 -45.32 46.03 -37.68
N TYR A 413 -45.52 46.55 -38.84
CA TYR A 413 -46.66 46.23 -39.71
C TYR A 413 -46.68 44.76 -40.13
N LEU A 414 -45.51 44.24 -40.50
CA LEU A 414 -45.33 42.78 -40.80
C LEU A 414 -45.59 41.86 -39.60
N ARG A 415 -45.10 42.28 -38.42
CA ARG A 415 -45.36 41.50 -37.19
C ARG A 415 -46.82 41.48 -36.81
N GLU A 416 -47.53 42.57 -36.95
CA GLU A 416 -48.95 42.67 -36.69
C GLU A 416 -49.74 41.76 -37.61
N LEU A 417 -49.46 41.81 -38.94
CA LEU A 417 -50.09 40.90 -39.91
C LEU A 417 -49.83 39.43 -39.51
N ALA A 418 -48.58 39.09 -39.20
CA ALA A 418 -48.26 37.72 -38.78
C ALA A 418 -49.05 37.29 -37.54
N HIS A 419 -49.19 38.18 -36.57
CA HIS A 419 -50.00 37.91 -35.36
C HIS A 419 -51.51 37.71 -35.73
N ARG A 420 -52.08 38.50 -36.63
CA ARG A 420 -53.46 38.30 -37.10
C ARG A 420 -53.62 36.99 -37.84
N LEU A 421 -52.66 36.62 -38.65
CA LEU A 421 -52.65 35.32 -39.31
C LEU A 421 -52.67 34.17 -38.31
N GLU A 422 -51.85 34.26 -37.26
CA GLU A 422 -51.88 33.26 -36.18
C GLU A 422 -53.22 33.22 -35.44
N GLU A 423 -53.80 34.36 -35.05
CA GLU A 423 -55.08 34.44 -34.39
C GLU A 423 -56.20 33.78 -35.21
N VAL A 424 -56.23 34.00 -36.53
CA VAL A 424 -57.33 33.51 -37.38
C VAL A 424 -57.10 32.08 -37.87
N PHE A 425 -55.85 31.70 -38.15
CA PHE A 425 -55.58 30.44 -38.84
C PHE A 425 -54.96 29.35 -37.99
N SER A 426 -54.38 29.67 -36.82
CA SER A 426 -53.86 28.60 -35.93
C SER A 426 -54.99 27.92 -35.18
N PRO A 427 -54.81 26.64 -34.73
CA PRO A 427 -53.68 25.75 -35.01
C PRO A 427 -53.82 24.92 -36.28
N ASP A 428 -54.90 25.10 -37.06
CA ASP A 428 -55.31 24.17 -38.14
C ASP A 428 -54.47 24.37 -39.43
N CYS A 429 -53.80 25.54 -39.58
CA CYS A 429 -53.12 25.91 -40.78
C CYS A 429 -51.61 26.00 -40.59
N ILE A 430 -50.86 25.77 -41.68
CA ILE A 430 -49.43 26.02 -41.79
C ILE A 430 -49.30 27.44 -42.28
N LEU A 431 -48.58 28.28 -41.51
CA LEU A 431 -48.36 29.67 -41.80
C LEU A 431 -46.88 29.92 -42.17
N GLY A 432 -46.61 30.74 -43.17
CA GLY A 432 -45.25 31.06 -43.58
C GLY A 432 -45.13 32.43 -44.23
N ARG A 433 -43.96 33.01 -44.12
CA ARG A 433 -43.58 34.24 -44.89
C ARG A 433 -42.60 33.81 -45.94
N ARG A 434 -42.93 34.15 -47.21
CA ARG A 434 -42.09 33.84 -48.39
C ARG A 434 -40.92 34.79 -48.50
N SER A 435 -41.21 36.06 -48.56
CA SER A 435 -40.23 37.15 -48.66
C SER A 435 -40.97 38.52 -48.63
N GLY A 436 -40.29 39.52 -48.08
CA GLY A 436 -40.85 40.88 -48.10
C GLY A 436 -42.24 40.95 -47.45
N ASP A 437 -43.25 41.27 -48.33
CA ASP A 437 -44.67 41.45 -48.01
C ASP A 437 -45.55 40.25 -48.33
N GLU A 438 -44.96 39.13 -48.79
CA GLU A 438 -45.69 37.94 -49.23
C GLU A 438 -45.82 36.88 -48.09
N PHE A 439 -47.06 36.46 -47.79
CA PHE A 439 -47.40 35.46 -46.80
C PHE A 439 -48.15 34.30 -47.44
N TYR A 440 -47.88 33.11 -46.91
CA TYR A 440 -48.50 31.86 -47.34
C TYR A 440 -49.23 31.19 -46.23
N ILE A 441 -50.41 30.63 -46.55
CA ILE A 441 -51.16 29.78 -45.62
C ILE A 441 -51.56 28.50 -46.37
N CYS A 442 -51.35 27.38 -45.72
CA CYS A 442 -51.88 26.12 -46.18
C CYS A 442 -52.80 25.54 -45.08
N TRP A 443 -54.02 25.24 -45.46
CA TRP A 443 -54.99 24.62 -44.59
C TRP A 443 -55.31 23.17 -45.04
N PRO A 444 -54.66 22.17 -44.49
CA PRO A 444 -54.94 20.77 -44.75
C PRO A 444 -56.28 20.37 -44.13
N GLY A 445 -57.11 19.67 -44.88
CA GLY A 445 -58.44 19.24 -44.46
C GLY A 445 -59.53 20.31 -44.61
N CYS A 446 -59.28 21.36 -45.39
CA CYS A 446 -60.31 22.32 -45.75
C CYS A 446 -61.52 21.60 -46.43
N THR A 447 -62.71 21.84 -45.95
CA THR A 447 -63.90 21.08 -46.38
C THR A 447 -64.56 21.61 -47.62
N SER A 448 -64.45 22.91 -47.88
CA SER A 448 -65.09 23.58 -49.02
C SER A 448 -64.43 24.91 -49.34
N LEU A 449 -64.74 25.46 -50.55
CA LEU A 449 -64.35 26.79 -50.89
C LEU A 449 -64.95 27.83 -49.93
N GLU A 450 -66.22 27.65 -49.59
CA GLU A 450 -66.96 28.56 -48.70
C GLU A 450 -66.28 28.59 -47.29
N ALA A 451 -65.76 27.44 -46.79
CA ALA A 451 -65.01 27.41 -45.54
C ALA A 451 -63.73 28.27 -45.65
N ALA A 452 -63.01 28.20 -46.78
CA ALA A 452 -61.82 28.99 -47.01
C ALA A 452 -62.14 30.49 -47.13
N GLU A 453 -63.22 30.80 -47.84
CA GLU A 453 -63.72 32.18 -48.00
C GLU A 453 -64.18 32.75 -46.64
N ASN A 454 -64.89 31.99 -45.84
CA ASN A 454 -65.29 32.43 -44.51
C ASN A 454 -64.07 32.66 -43.58
N ARG A 455 -63.01 31.92 -43.77
CA ARG A 455 -61.77 32.08 -42.97
C ARG A 455 -60.99 33.30 -43.34
N ILE A 456 -60.86 33.56 -44.62
CA ILE A 456 -60.18 34.80 -45.10
C ILE A 456 -61.05 36.06 -44.79
N GLN A 457 -62.35 35.93 -44.82
CA GLN A 457 -63.25 37.04 -44.46
C GLN A 457 -63.07 37.43 -42.98
N LYS A 458 -62.94 36.46 -42.08
CA LYS A 458 -62.61 36.75 -40.70
C LYS A 458 -61.28 37.47 -40.54
N LEU A 459 -60.26 37.15 -41.37
CA LEU A 459 -59.02 37.92 -41.38
C LEU A 459 -59.24 39.36 -41.74
N TYR A 460 -59.99 39.66 -42.86
CA TYR A 460 -60.33 41.02 -43.25
C TYR A 460 -61.05 41.80 -42.13
N GLU A 461 -62.03 41.18 -41.49
CA GLU A 461 -62.73 41.75 -40.30
C GLU A 461 -61.79 42.06 -39.15
N SER A 462 -60.84 41.16 -38.88
CA SER A 462 -59.83 41.34 -37.84
C SER A 462 -58.86 42.47 -38.16
N LEU A 463 -58.52 42.68 -39.45
CA LEU A 463 -57.63 43.75 -39.89
C LEU A 463 -58.33 45.08 -39.89
N GLU A 464 -59.63 45.15 -40.32
CA GLU A 464 -60.44 46.38 -40.30
C GLU A 464 -60.77 46.84 -38.87
N GLY A 465 -60.93 45.90 -37.96
CA GLY A 465 -61.29 46.20 -36.58
C GLY A 465 -60.16 46.74 -35.70
N LYS A 466 -58.92 46.78 -36.21
CA LYS A 466 -57.74 47.25 -35.48
C LYS A 466 -56.81 48.05 -36.38
N SER A 467 -56.56 49.27 -35.95
CA SER A 467 -55.55 50.14 -36.58
C SER A 467 -54.21 50.04 -35.84
N LEU A 468 -53.13 50.29 -36.55
CA LEU A 468 -51.79 50.53 -36.04
C LEU A 468 -51.50 52.02 -35.99
N MET A 469 -51.09 52.48 -34.83
CA MET A 469 -50.67 53.90 -34.71
C MET A 469 -49.30 54.12 -35.36
N ALA A 470 -49.31 54.92 -36.43
CA ALA A 470 -48.11 55.33 -37.12
C ALA A 470 -47.29 56.39 -36.33
N PRO A 471 -46.02 56.63 -36.69
CA PRO A 471 -45.17 57.63 -36.02
C PRO A 471 -45.72 59.05 -36.07
N ASP A 472 -46.53 59.38 -37.07
CA ASP A 472 -47.20 60.65 -37.20
C ASP A 472 -48.57 60.72 -36.49
N GLN A 473 -48.90 59.72 -35.66
CA GLN A 473 -50.15 59.57 -34.90
C GLN A 473 -51.38 59.27 -35.81
N SER A 474 -51.19 58.94 -37.09
CA SER A 474 -52.26 58.46 -37.95
C SER A 474 -52.58 56.98 -37.65
N ASP A 475 -53.85 56.62 -37.72
CA ASP A 475 -54.31 55.26 -37.62
C ASP A 475 -54.26 54.57 -38.98
N LEU A 476 -53.45 53.54 -39.10
CA LEU A 476 -53.28 52.77 -40.32
C LEU A 476 -53.90 51.39 -40.20
N VAL A 477 -54.77 51.07 -41.13
CA VAL A 477 -55.36 49.71 -41.25
C VAL A 477 -54.49 48.89 -42.19
N ILE A 478 -54.29 47.62 -41.86
CA ILE A 478 -53.53 46.73 -42.75
C ILE A 478 -54.46 46.25 -43.87
N HIS A 479 -54.00 46.51 -45.08
CA HIS A 479 -54.71 46.06 -46.31
C HIS A 479 -53.89 44.96 -46.97
N ILE A 480 -54.56 43.89 -47.33
CA ILE A 480 -53.97 42.72 -47.99
C ILE A 480 -54.80 42.34 -49.21
N THR A 481 -54.16 41.85 -50.24
CA THR A 481 -54.80 41.16 -51.36
C THR A 481 -54.44 39.68 -51.32
N ALA A 482 -55.40 38.79 -51.62
CA ALA A 482 -55.18 37.34 -51.52
C ALA A 482 -55.67 36.61 -52.79
N GLY A 483 -54.96 35.55 -53.15
CA GLY A 483 -55.38 34.49 -54.04
C GLY A 483 -55.56 33.19 -53.32
N ILE A 484 -56.67 32.52 -53.51
CA ILE A 484 -57.05 31.29 -52.76
C ILE A 484 -57.33 30.16 -53.74
N THR A 485 -56.66 29.07 -53.63
CA THR A 485 -57.01 27.83 -54.35
C THR A 485 -57.39 26.72 -53.37
N VAL A 486 -58.48 25.99 -53.68
CA VAL A 486 -58.93 24.85 -52.92
C VAL A 486 -58.91 23.62 -53.82
N ARG A 487 -58.15 22.58 -53.35
CA ARG A 487 -57.93 21.37 -54.13
C ARG A 487 -58.40 20.13 -53.36
N SER A 488 -58.99 19.20 -54.12
CA SER A 488 -59.30 17.89 -53.61
C SER A 488 -58.02 17.09 -53.30
N GLY A 489 -58.04 16.31 -52.26
CA GLY A 489 -56.89 15.41 -51.90
C GLY A 489 -56.61 14.34 -52.98
N SER A 490 -57.58 14.02 -53.83
CA SER A 490 -57.42 13.13 -54.99
C SER A 490 -56.78 13.80 -56.20
N ASP A 491 -56.80 15.13 -56.24
CA ASP A 491 -56.37 15.96 -57.38
C ASP A 491 -55.29 16.96 -56.95
N LEU A 492 -54.56 16.62 -55.93
CA LEU A 492 -53.44 17.41 -55.41
C LEU A 492 -52.27 17.36 -56.38
N LEU A 493 -51.92 18.50 -56.87
CA LEU A 493 -50.72 18.76 -57.60
C LEU A 493 -49.53 18.91 -56.65
N ASP A 494 -48.34 19.12 -57.17
CA ASP A 494 -47.17 19.44 -56.32
C ASP A 494 -47.30 20.83 -55.67
N TYR A 495 -46.40 21.16 -54.74
CA TYR A 495 -46.37 22.45 -54.05
C TYR A 495 -46.29 23.62 -55.02
N ASP A 496 -45.44 23.50 -56.04
CA ASP A 496 -45.21 24.59 -57.03
C ASP A 496 -46.48 24.89 -57.86
N ALA A 497 -47.28 23.90 -58.20
CA ALA A 497 -48.54 24.08 -58.89
C ALA A 497 -49.61 24.78 -58.00
N LEU A 498 -49.68 24.45 -56.70
CA LEU A 498 -50.55 25.17 -55.75
C LEU A 498 -50.15 26.62 -55.60
N VAL A 499 -48.87 26.91 -55.52
CA VAL A 499 -48.34 28.27 -55.47
C VAL A 499 -48.64 29.01 -56.76
N GLY A 500 -48.45 28.38 -57.95
CA GLY A 500 -48.72 29.00 -59.26
C GLY A 500 -50.19 29.36 -59.43
N GLU A 501 -51.10 28.49 -59.00
CA GLU A 501 -52.56 28.79 -59.06
C GLU A 501 -52.98 29.97 -58.18
N ALA A 502 -52.49 29.96 -56.94
CA ALA A 502 -52.74 31.02 -55.96
C ALA A 502 -52.13 32.37 -56.42
N ASP A 503 -50.96 32.33 -57.06
CA ASP A 503 -50.27 33.51 -57.60
C ASP A 503 -51.09 34.15 -58.76
N VAL A 504 -51.59 33.33 -59.69
CA VAL A 504 -52.47 33.83 -60.77
C VAL A 504 -53.72 34.50 -60.19
N LEU A 505 -54.34 33.90 -59.14
CA LEU A 505 -55.50 34.47 -58.49
C LEU A 505 -55.17 35.76 -57.72
N LEU A 506 -54.07 35.81 -57.05
CA LEU A 506 -53.55 37.02 -56.38
C LEU A 506 -53.31 38.17 -57.40
N TYR A 507 -52.65 37.83 -58.48
CA TYR A 507 -52.40 38.81 -59.54
C TYR A 507 -53.71 39.40 -60.14
N GLN A 508 -54.67 38.52 -60.43
CA GLN A 508 -56.01 38.94 -60.92
C GLN A 508 -56.77 39.74 -59.86
N ALA A 509 -56.63 39.45 -58.58
CA ALA A 509 -57.24 40.21 -57.50
C ALA A 509 -56.64 41.64 -57.42
N LYS A 510 -55.31 41.76 -57.57
CA LYS A 510 -54.61 43.06 -57.59
C LYS A 510 -55.02 43.96 -58.83
N GLU A 511 -55.26 43.34 -59.98
CA GLU A 511 -55.71 44.06 -61.17
C GLU A 511 -57.15 44.57 -61.07
N LYS A 512 -58.04 43.83 -60.46
CA LYS A 512 -59.47 44.19 -60.31
C LYS A 512 -59.72 45.25 -59.26
N ASN A 513 -59.11 45.13 -58.12
CA ASN A 513 -59.14 46.11 -57.02
C ASN A 513 -58.32 45.57 -55.86
N LYS A 514 -57.38 46.32 -55.34
CA LYS A 514 -56.60 45.93 -54.13
C LYS A 514 -57.52 45.83 -52.93
N GLY A 515 -57.10 45.07 -51.94
CA GLY A 515 -57.86 44.86 -50.70
C GLY A 515 -58.95 43.78 -50.79
N ARG A 516 -58.83 42.85 -51.72
CA ARG A 516 -59.80 41.78 -52.00
C ARG A 516 -59.12 40.45 -52.17
N TYR A 517 -59.90 39.37 -52.18
CA TYR A 517 -59.40 38.07 -52.59
C TYR A 517 -60.12 37.57 -53.87
N LEU A 518 -59.47 36.68 -54.56
CA LEU A 518 -60.08 35.82 -55.58
C LEU A 518 -59.83 34.37 -55.17
N ALA A 519 -60.86 33.55 -55.32
CA ALA A 519 -60.82 32.18 -54.94
C ALA A 519 -61.29 31.24 -56.06
N HIS A 520 -60.63 30.09 -56.16
CA HIS A 520 -61.01 29.05 -57.13
C HIS A 520 -61.00 27.69 -56.42
N SER A 521 -61.89 26.79 -56.83
CA SER A 521 -61.91 25.44 -56.27
C SER A 521 -62.06 24.40 -57.37
N SER A 522 -61.33 23.33 -57.25
CA SER A 522 -61.55 22.10 -58.01
C SER A 522 -62.41 21.07 -57.25
N LEU A 523 -62.96 21.45 -56.09
CA LEU A 523 -63.90 20.60 -55.38
C LEU A 523 -65.23 20.65 -56.17
N SER A 524 -65.60 19.50 -56.73
CA SER A 524 -66.88 19.30 -57.38
C SER A 524 -68.03 19.15 -56.41
#